data_a0d0505cd971cf834ea7f61bdeb8d365
#
_entry.id   a0d0505cd971cf834ea7f61bdeb8d365
#
_cell.length_a   1.000
_cell.length_b   1.000
_cell.length_c   1.000
_cell.angle_alpha   90.00
_cell.angle_beta   90.00
_cell.angle_gamma   90.00
#
_symmetry.space_group_name_H-M   'P 1'
#
loop_
_entity.id
_entity.type
_entity.pdbx_description
1 polymer ?
#
loop_
_entity_poly.entity_id
_entity_poly.type
_entity_poly.pdbx_seq_one_letter_code
_entity_poly.pdbx_strand_id
1 'polypeptide(L)'
;MIKHASIVPLIGGQTLGQEKAMGSRPEWLASFSAFESNDSHAVNYYKLPYYVMDDGGVHKPSKVDVISTTCPCAGLSSLSAGASSDALANEWMYTTAKLVLSEWKPEVFWGENAPGFAGKVGKPVVEKLHAIAKENDYVMSIYRTKSQLHGVPQIRERSFYFFWRGSRAPIFKYYKTPWQKIEDLITNIPSGLTQHDVTNKGTPSKDDPWYRYVLEELEGGITHKDFFNRIEKTDNAMDWLERKGISYLDVGKWMGENGYANIEARCKRIYEKLKNGDNIMRRLTTIPKDYIGAFVGHYPMMLTHPHDDRYITYREAMSIMGLPHDFELLNPKANLNHICQNVPVTTAADMASEIKQWLEGKRDSVDATDRIYLQYNHSETQDFRDMVEVEKSSLEGFFS
;
A
#
# COMPACT_ATOMS: atom_id res chain seq x y z
N MET A 1 26.52 10.05 11.08
CA MET A 1 25.08 10.19 10.73
C MET A 1 24.86 9.40 9.46
N ILE A 2 23.86 8.53 9.43
CA ILE A 2 23.56 7.69 8.25
C ILE A 2 22.89 8.60 7.21
N LYS A 3 23.47 8.67 6.03
CA LYS A 3 22.91 9.42 4.89
C LYS A 3 21.96 8.53 4.11
N HIS A 4 20.86 9.07 3.67
CA HIS A 4 19.87 8.28 2.93
C HIS A 4 19.17 9.07 1.81
N ALA A 5 18.57 8.34 0.89
CA ALA A 5 17.84 8.88 -0.26
C ALA A 5 16.72 7.91 -0.70
N SER A 6 15.96 8.31 -1.69
CA SER A 6 14.92 7.46 -2.28
C SER A 6 14.93 7.53 -3.80
N ILE A 7 14.71 6.38 -4.43
CA ILE A 7 14.44 6.28 -5.87
C ILE A 7 13.03 5.72 -6.10
N VAL A 8 12.27 6.30 -7.03
CA VAL A 8 10.84 6.02 -7.24
C VAL A 8 10.06 6.15 -5.92
N PRO A 9 10.06 7.35 -5.28
CA PRO A 9 9.44 7.53 -3.97
C PRO A 9 7.90 7.42 -4.00
N LEU A 10 7.28 7.58 -5.17
CA LEU A 10 5.84 7.72 -5.36
C LEU A 10 5.28 8.82 -4.44
N ILE A 11 4.23 8.54 -3.67
CA ILE A 11 3.67 9.52 -2.74
C ILE A 11 4.61 9.85 -1.56
N GLY A 12 5.59 9.00 -1.27
CA GLY A 12 6.65 9.29 -0.29
C GLY A 12 6.51 8.63 1.08
N GLY A 13 5.54 7.76 1.32
CA GLY A 13 5.35 7.15 2.65
C GLY A 13 6.54 6.31 3.13
N GLN A 14 7.20 5.59 2.23
CA GLN A 14 8.42 4.86 2.57
C GLN A 14 9.57 5.80 2.87
N THR A 15 9.71 6.87 2.10
CA THR A 15 10.71 7.93 2.33
C THR A 15 10.52 8.62 3.68
N LEU A 16 9.26 8.97 4.02
CA LEU A 16 8.90 9.56 5.32
C LEU A 16 9.20 8.61 6.48
N GLY A 17 8.92 7.31 6.31
CA GLY A 17 9.26 6.30 7.30
C GLY A 17 10.77 6.18 7.50
N GLN A 18 11.54 6.20 6.41
CA GLN A 18 12.99 6.18 6.45
C GLN A 18 13.56 7.43 7.15
N GLU A 19 13.06 8.62 6.82
CA GLU A 19 13.41 9.86 7.50
C GLU A 19 13.17 9.78 9.00
N LYS A 20 11.98 9.33 9.41
CA LYS A 20 11.62 9.17 10.82
C LYS A 20 12.59 8.24 11.58
N ALA A 21 13.00 7.15 10.98
CA ALA A 21 13.91 6.19 11.58
C ALA A 21 15.35 6.72 11.63
N MET A 22 15.83 7.33 10.55
CA MET A 22 17.20 7.85 10.47
C MET A 22 17.39 9.12 11.30
N GLY A 23 16.32 9.91 11.49
CA GLY A 23 16.36 11.18 12.22
C GLY A 23 16.97 12.34 11.40
N SER A 24 17.00 12.20 10.09
CA SER A 24 17.48 13.22 9.14
C SER A 24 16.66 13.14 7.85
N ARG A 25 16.55 14.28 7.15
CA ARG A 25 15.91 14.31 5.83
C ARG A 25 16.75 13.56 4.80
N PRO A 26 16.13 13.01 3.74
CA PRO A 26 16.88 12.43 2.63
C PRO A 26 17.76 13.49 1.95
N GLU A 27 18.89 13.06 1.39
CA GLU A 27 19.83 13.95 0.68
C GLU A 27 19.27 14.37 -0.68
N TRP A 28 18.55 13.46 -1.35
CA TRP A 28 17.96 13.65 -2.66
C TRP A 28 16.86 12.63 -2.95
N LEU A 29 16.09 12.91 -4.00
CA LEU A 29 15.14 11.98 -4.59
C LEU A 29 15.57 11.71 -6.04
N ALA A 30 15.31 10.50 -6.53
CA ALA A 30 15.49 10.14 -7.94
C ALA A 30 14.30 9.35 -8.44
N SER A 31 14.11 9.31 -9.75
CA SER A 31 13.06 8.51 -10.38
C SER A 31 13.30 8.32 -11.87
N PHE A 32 12.29 7.81 -12.56
CA PHE A 32 12.23 7.72 -13.99
C PHE A 32 11.02 8.52 -14.50
N SER A 33 11.07 8.98 -15.73
CA SER A 33 10.02 9.82 -16.35
C SER A 33 8.61 9.23 -16.24
N ALA A 34 8.51 7.90 -16.26
CA ALA A 34 7.24 7.18 -16.09
C ALA A 34 6.55 7.42 -14.72
N PHE A 35 7.26 7.89 -13.71
CA PHE A 35 6.75 8.08 -12.35
C PHE A 35 6.66 9.54 -11.89
N GLU A 36 7.07 10.50 -12.67
CA GLU A 36 7.09 11.92 -12.29
C GLU A 36 5.76 12.41 -11.72
N SER A 37 4.64 11.99 -12.31
CA SER A 37 3.31 12.36 -11.83
C SER A 37 3.03 11.80 -10.42
N ASN A 38 3.45 10.57 -10.14
CA ASN A 38 3.26 9.92 -8.84
C ASN A 38 4.20 10.51 -7.78
N ASP A 39 5.43 10.83 -8.18
CA ASP A 39 6.48 11.37 -7.32
C ASP A 39 6.25 12.84 -6.96
N SER A 40 5.41 13.54 -7.72
CA SER A 40 5.14 14.97 -7.55
C SER A 40 4.76 15.36 -6.11
N HIS A 41 4.09 14.46 -5.38
CA HIS A 41 3.73 14.67 -3.98
C HIS A 41 4.96 14.71 -3.06
N ALA A 42 5.85 13.71 -3.19
CA ALA A 42 7.09 13.65 -2.42
C ALA A 42 8.03 14.80 -2.80
N VAL A 43 8.14 15.11 -4.09
CA VAL A 43 8.95 16.24 -4.58
C VAL A 43 8.45 17.56 -4.03
N ASN A 44 7.13 17.80 -4.03
CA ASN A 44 6.53 19.01 -3.47
C ASN A 44 6.74 19.11 -1.95
N TYR A 45 6.63 17.99 -1.23
CA TYR A 45 6.82 17.97 0.23
C TYR A 45 8.28 18.22 0.62
N TYR A 46 9.20 17.50 -0.01
CA TYR A 46 10.61 17.56 0.37
C TYR A 46 11.34 18.77 -0.19
N LYS A 47 11.05 19.21 -1.38
CA LYS A 47 11.75 20.32 -2.09
C LYS A 47 13.28 20.12 -2.10
N LEU A 48 13.69 18.89 -2.37
CA LEU A 48 15.09 18.46 -2.47
C LEU A 48 15.51 18.30 -3.94
N PRO A 49 16.82 18.13 -4.21
CA PRO A 49 17.27 17.73 -5.54
C PRO A 49 16.50 16.49 -6.01
N TYR A 50 15.95 16.55 -7.22
CA TYR A 50 15.20 15.47 -7.84
C TYR A 50 15.81 15.17 -9.21
N TYR A 51 16.16 13.90 -9.43
CA TYR A 51 16.84 13.44 -10.63
C TYR A 51 15.96 12.47 -11.40
N VAL A 52 15.70 12.75 -12.68
CA VAL A 52 14.97 11.84 -13.58
C VAL A 52 16.03 11.07 -14.40
N MET A 53 16.19 9.79 -14.10
CA MET A 53 17.35 9.00 -14.56
C MET A 53 17.34 8.62 -16.04
N ASP A 54 16.20 8.78 -16.71
CA ASP A 54 16.00 8.47 -18.13
C ASP A 54 15.68 9.72 -18.97
N ASP A 55 15.98 10.92 -18.49
CA ASP A 55 15.78 12.19 -19.22
C ASP A 55 16.88 12.51 -20.25
N GLY A 56 17.88 11.64 -20.36
CA GLY A 56 19.04 11.80 -21.24
C GLY A 56 20.18 12.64 -20.62
N GLY A 57 20.01 13.16 -19.42
CA GLY A 57 21.05 13.85 -18.66
C GLY A 57 22.03 12.88 -17.97
N VAL A 58 23.19 13.41 -17.59
CA VAL A 58 24.15 12.68 -16.75
C VAL A 58 23.96 13.10 -15.31
N HIS A 59 23.29 12.28 -14.53
CA HIS A 59 23.01 12.55 -13.11
C HIS A 59 23.98 11.77 -12.21
N LYS A 60 24.64 12.48 -11.29
CA LYS A 60 25.52 11.90 -10.27
C LYS A 60 25.07 12.34 -8.89
N PRO A 61 24.04 11.70 -8.32
CA PRO A 61 23.60 12.00 -6.95
C PRO A 61 24.74 11.80 -5.94
N SER A 62 24.70 12.54 -4.85
CA SER A 62 25.68 12.38 -3.77
C SER A 62 25.59 10.98 -3.17
N LYS A 63 26.75 10.44 -2.73
CA LYS A 63 26.79 9.11 -2.11
C LYS A 63 26.03 9.11 -0.79
N VAL A 64 25.24 8.05 -0.59
CA VAL A 64 24.46 7.77 0.60
C VAL A 64 24.62 6.33 1.06
N ASP A 65 24.31 6.08 2.33
CA ASP A 65 24.44 4.74 2.94
C ASP A 65 23.21 3.87 2.66
N VAL A 66 22.02 4.48 2.60
CA VAL A 66 20.74 3.78 2.45
C VAL A 66 19.91 4.39 1.33
N ILE A 67 19.41 3.56 0.45
CA ILE A 67 18.45 3.97 -0.59
C ILE A 67 17.17 3.14 -0.46
N SER A 68 16.01 3.81 -0.46
CA SER A 68 14.71 3.16 -0.51
C SER A 68 14.05 3.29 -1.87
N THR A 69 13.14 2.36 -2.20
CA THR A 69 12.33 2.42 -3.42
C THR A 69 10.91 1.90 -3.20
N THR A 70 9.96 2.48 -3.90
CA THR A 70 8.57 2.01 -3.94
C THR A 70 8.18 1.66 -5.38
N CYS A 71 8.95 0.76 -5.99
CA CYS A 71 8.68 0.31 -7.36
C CYS A 71 7.27 -0.30 -7.47
N PRO A 72 6.58 -0.10 -8.62
CA PRO A 72 5.21 -0.56 -8.80
C PRO A 72 5.01 -2.05 -8.52
N CYS A 73 3.98 -2.38 -7.76
CA CYS A 73 3.61 -3.74 -7.37
C CYS A 73 2.50 -4.36 -8.26
N ALA A 74 2.06 -3.66 -9.31
CA ALA A 74 0.92 -4.08 -10.13
C ALA A 74 1.11 -5.47 -10.76
N GLY A 75 2.33 -5.84 -11.09
CA GLY A 75 2.66 -7.17 -11.64
C GLY A 75 2.54 -8.31 -10.62
N LEU A 76 2.54 -8.04 -9.33
CA LEU A 76 2.55 -9.04 -8.26
C LEU A 76 1.37 -8.91 -7.28
N SER A 77 0.44 -8.00 -7.55
CA SER A 77 -0.73 -7.78 -6.72
C SER A 77 -1.83 -8.78 -7.08
N SER A 78 -2.34 -9.52 -6.09
CA SER A 78 -3.50 -10.40 -6.23
C SER A 78 -4.79 -9.68 -6.65
N LEU A 79 -4.82 -8.35 -6.57
CA LEU A 79 -5.93 -7.50 -7.00
C LEU A 79 -5.83 -7.07 -8.47
N SER A 80 -4.71 -7.35 -9.12
CA SER A 80 -4.49 -7.05 -10.53
C SER A 80 -4.92 -8.25 -11.39
N ALA A 81 -5.83 -8.03 -12.33
CA ALA A 81 -6.23 -9.06 -13.29
C ALA A 81 -5.08 -9.52 -14.22
N GLY A 82 -4.01 -8.72 -14.32
CA GLY A 82 -2.82 -9.00 -15.10
C GLY A 82 -1.59 -9.32 -14.23
N ALA A 83 -1.80 -9.80 -12.99
CA ALA A 83 -0.67 -10.20 -12.15
C ALA A 83 0.08 -11.38 -12.76
N SER A 84 1.36 -11.18 -13.06
CA SER A 84 2.24 -12.16 -13.68
C SER A 84 3.69 -11.80 -13.38
N SER A 85 4.56 -12.82 -13.31
CA SER A 85 6.01 -12.61 -13.24
C SER A 85 6.56 -11.82 -14.45
N ASP A 86 5.90 -11.93 -15.60
CA ASP A 86 6.31 -11.30 -16.87
C ASP A 86 5.68 -9.92 -17.08
N ALA A 87 4.95 -9.39 -16.09
CA ALA A 87 4.37 -8.06 -16.21
C ALA A 87 5.45 -6.97 -16.37
N LEU A 88 5.25 -6.08 -17.34
CA LEU A 88 6.18 -4.96 -17.62
C LEU A 88 6.48 -4.11 -16.37
N ALA A 89 5.54 -4.03 -15.43
CA ALA A 89 5.75 -3.33 -14.16
C ALA A 89 6.93 -3.89 -13.34
N ASN A 90 7.27 -5.17 -13.50
CA ASN A 90 8.39 -5.79 -12.80
C ASN A 90 9.76 -5.37 -13.36
N GLU A 91 9.84 -4.94 -14.63
CA GLU A 91 11.08 -4.47 -15.24
C GLU A 91 11.67 -3.26 -14.51
N TRP A 92 10.81 -2.40 -13.95
CA TRP A 92 11.26 -1.27 -13.14
C TRP A 92 12.03 -1.68 -11.89
N MET A 93 11.67 -2.81 -11.27
CA MET A 93 12.41 -3.34 -10.13
C MET A 93 13.82 -3.76 -10.53
N TYR A 94 13.97 -4.41 -11.67
CA TYR A 94 15.28 -4.85 -12.18
C TYR A 94 16.15 -3.67 -12.63
N THR A 95 15.55 -2.72 -13.35
CA THR A 95 16.24 -1.51 -13.80
C THR A 95 16.74 -0.70 -12.60
N THR A 96 15.87 -0.50 -11.60
CA THR A 96 16.22 0.22 -10.38
C THR A 96 17.30 -0.53 -9.59
N ALA A 97 17.16 -1.84 -9.40
CA ALA A 97 18.14 -2.64 -8.66
C ALA A 97 19.51 -2.63 -9.37
N LYS A 98 19.55 -2.81 -10.69
CA LYS A 98 20.80 -2.73 -11.46
C LYS A 98 21.47 -1.37 -11.28
N LEU A 99 20.74 -0.27 -11.50
CA LEU A 99 21.29 1.07 -11.33
C LEU A 99 21.87 1.28 -9.93
N VAL A 100 21.07 0.99 -8.91
CA VAL A 100 21.46 1.26 -7.52
C VAL A 100 22.63 0.39 -7.07
N LEU A 101 22.60 -0.91 -7.36
CA LEU A 101 23.61 -1.85 -6.86
C LEU A 101 24.93 -1.77 -7.66
N SER A 102 24.88 -1.49 -8.96
CA SER A 102 26.10 -1.39 -9.78
C SER A 102 26.78 -0.02 -9.74
N GLU A 103 25.98 1.05 -9.76
CA GLU A 103 26.48 2.42 -9.92
C GLU A 103 26.63 3.15 -8.57
N TRP A 104 25.57 3.16 -7.75
CA TRP A 104 25.53 3.97 -6.53
C TRP A 104 26.07 3.24 -5.30
N LYS A 105 25.93 1.93 -5.26
CA LYS A 105 26.54 1.03 -4.26
C LYS A 105 26.33 1.47 -2.80
N PRO A 106 25.07 1.69 -2.33
CA PRO A 106 24.82 1.96 -0.93
C PRO A 106 25.18 0.75 -0.06
N GLU A 107 25.26 0.94 1.27
CA GLU A 107 25.37 -0.19 2.19
C GLU A 107 24.08 -1.02 2.22
N VAL A 108 22.92 -0.35 2.07
CA VAL A 108 21.61 -1.01 2.00
C VAL A 108 20.72 -0.39 0.94
N PHE A 109 20.18 -1.22 0.07
CA PHE A 109 19.07 -0.86 -0.82
C PHE A 109 17.84 -1.68 -0.44
N TRP A 110 16.66 -1.05 -0.33
CA TRP A 110 15.47 -1.74 0.11
C TRP A 110 14.19 -1.20 -0.53
N GLY A 111 13.17 -2.04 -0.61
CA GLY A 111 11.90 -1.67 -1.18
C GLY A 111 10.71 -2.45 -0.59
N GLU A 112 9.51 -2.06 -1.01
CA GLU A 112 8.27 -2.71 -0.63
C GLU A 112 7.55 -3.24 -1.89
N ASN A 113 6.80 -4.33 -1.71
CA ASN A 113 5.96 -4.87 -2.75
C ASN A 113 4.74 -5.60 -2.16
N ALA A 114 3.79 -5.99 -3.03
CA ALA A 114 2.62 -6.78 -2.66
C ALA A 114 3.01 -8.14 -2.06
N PRO A 115 2.13 -8.81 -1.29
CA PRO A 115 2.42 -10.11 -0.70
C PRO A 115 2.81 -11.17 -1.71
N GLY A 116 2.29 -11.11 -2.94
CA GLY A 116 2.64 -12.02 -4.04
C GLY A 116 4.11 -12.02 -4.42
N PHE A 117 4.87 -10.98 -4.06
CA PHE A 117 6.32 -10.94 -4.23
C PHE A 117 7.03 -12.12 -3.54
N ALA A 118 6.64 -12.41 -2.29
CA ALA A 118 7.14 -13.55 -1.53
C ALA A 118 6.27 -14.82 -1.77
N GLY A 119 5.60 -14.94 -2.88
CA GLY A 119 4.74 -16.07 -3.22
C GLY A 119 5.12 -16.70 -4.56
N LYS A 120 4.37 -17.72 -4.99
CA LYS A 120 4.64 -18.46 -6.24
C LYS A 120 4.75 -17.54 -7.48
N VAL A 121 3.89 -16.54 -7.57
CA VAL A 121 3.89 -15.58 -8.70
C VAL A 121 5.16 -14.72 -8.69
N GLY A 122 5.67 -14.37 -7.52
CA GLY A 122 6.87 -13.55 -7.38
C GLY A 122 8.19 -14.30 -7.56
N LYS A 123 8.18 -15.64 -7.51
CA LYS A 123 9.40 -16.46 -7.55
C LYS A 123 10.37 -16.04 -8.66
N PRO A 124 9.98 -15.95 -9.96
CA PRO A 124 10.92 -15.57 -11.03
C PRO A 124 11.48 -14.16 -10.85
N VAL A 125 10.66 -13.23 -10.31
CA VAL A 125 11.10 -11.86 -10.04
C VAL A 125 12.16 -11.83 -8.94
N VAL A 126 11.94 -12.56 -7.86
CA VAL A 126 12.85 -12.67 -6.72
C VAL A 126 14.16 -13.34 -7.15
N GLU A 127 14.12 -14.41 -7.95
CA GLU A 127 15.31 -15.09 -8.49
C GLU A 127 16.17 -14.15 -9.35
N LYS A 128 15.53 -13.36 -10.22
CA LYS A 128 16.23 -12.38 -11.06
C LYS A 128 16.87 -11.25 -10.22
N LEU A 129 16.15 -10.75 -9.21
CA LEU A 129 16.69 -9.76 -8.28
C LEU A 129 17.86 -10.31 -7.46
N HIS A 130 17.76 -11.56 -6.99
CA HIS A 130 18.83 -12.24 -6.26
C HIS A 130 20.09 -12.41 -7.14
N ALA A 131 19.92 -12.76 -8.42
CA ALA A 131 21.05 -12.83 -9.35
C ALA A 131 21.73 -11.45 -9.51
N ILE A 132 20.95 -10.38 -9.69
CA ILE A 132 21.48 -9.00 -9.76
C ILE A 132 22.24 -8.65 -8.47
N ALA A 133 21.73 -9.04 -7.31
CA ALA A 133 22.39 -8.82 -6.03
C ALA A 133 23.76 -9.51 -5.96
N LYS A 134 23.81 -10.80 -6.29
CA LYS A 134 25.07 -11.60 -6.28
C LYS A 134 26.12 -11.03 -7.25
N GLU A 135 25.71 -10.60 -8.43
CA GLU A 135 26.62 -9.97 -9.42
C GLU A 135 27.26 -8.67 -8.90
N ASN A 136 26.69 -8.04 -7.87
CA ASN A 136 27.13 -6.75 -7.34
C ASN A 136 27.62 -6.81 -5.88
N ASP A 137 27.94 -7.99 -5.36
CA ASP A 137 28.40 -8.24 -3.99
C ASP A 137 27.36 -7.87 -2.90
N TYR A 138 26.07 -8.16 -3.17
CA TYR A 138 24.99 -8.03 -2.20
C TYR A 138 24.33 -9.38 -1.93
N VAL A 139 23.81 -9.52 -0.72
CA VAL A 139 22.87 -10.59 -0.37
C VAL A 139 21.46 -10.03 -0.23
N MET A 140 20.47 -10.91 -0.36
CA MET A 140 19.06 -10.53 -0.33
C MET A 140 18.33 -11.13 0.85
N SER A 141 17.50 -10.32 1.50
CA SER A 141 16.51 -10.82 2.48
C SER A 141 15.13 -10.25 2.20
N ILE A 142 14.10 -10.94 2.69
CA ILE A 142 12.71 -10.51 2.59
C ILE A 142 12.08 -10.61 3.97
N TYR A 143 11.35 -9.56 4.34
CA TYR A 143 10.53 -9.52 5.55
C TYR A 143 9.07 -9.31 5.16
N ARG A 144 8.23 -10.27 5.47
CA ARG A 144 6.79 -10.20 5.20
C ARG A 144 6.03 -9.89 6.47
N THR A 145 5.16 -8.89 6.44
CA THR A 145 4.46 -8.41 7.63
C THR A 145 3.10 -7.78 7.28
N LYS A 146 2.33 -7.50 8.32
CA LYS A 146 1.06 -6.74 8.25
C LYS A 146 1.26 -5.40 8.94
N SER A 147 0.77 -4.32 8.35
CA SER A 147 0.87 -2.97 8.91
C SER A 147 0.23 -2.86 10.31
N GLN A 148 -0.77 -3.68 10.61
CA GLN A 148 -1.39 -3.76 11.93
C GLN A 148 -0.37 -4.10 13.04
N LEU A 149 0.61 -4.94 12.75
CA LEU A 149 1.68 -5.29 13.71
C LEU A 149 2.65 -4.13 13.98
N HIS A 150 2.58 -3.09 13.18
CA HIS A 150 3.40 -1.87 13.25
C HIS A 150 2.62 -0.65 13.76
N GLY A 151 1.51 -0.87 14.46
CA GLY A 151 0.71 0.20 15.04
C GLY A 151 -0.20 0.95 14.07
N VAL A 152 -0.43 0.41 12.86
CA VAL A 152 -1.35 1.00 11.88
C VAL A 152 -2.69 0.26 11.94
N PRO A 153 -3.85 0.94 12.12
CA PRO A 153 -5.15 0.29 12.20
C PRO A 153 -5.65 -0.21 10.83
N GLN A 154 -4.80 -0.97 10.13
CA GLN A 154 -5.09 -1.45 8.79
C GLN A 154 -4.47 -2.84 8.56
N ILE A 155 -5.28 -3.81 8.16
CA ILE A 155 -4.79 -5.14 7.74
C ILE A 155 -4.22 -5.03 6.33
N ARG A 156 -2.96 -4.58 6.23
CA ARG A 156 -2.23 -4.43 4.98
C ARG A 156 -0.99 -5.30 5.01
N GLU A 157 -1.06 -6.44 4.36
CA GLU A 157 0.10 -7.33 4.25
C GLU A 157 1.02 -6.88 3.13
N ARG A 158 2.34 -6.89 3.41
CA ARG A 158 3.38 -6.47 2.46
C ARG A 158 4.66 -7.28 2.64
N SER A 159 5.40 -7.38 1.55
CA SER A 159 6.74 -7.93 1.51
C SER A 159 7.74 -6.80 1.36
N PHE A 160 8.64 -6.66 2.32
CA PHE A 160 9.78 -5.76 2.23
C PHE A 160 10.99 -6.57 1.81
N TYR A 161 11.73 -6.08 0.80
CA TYR A 161 12.94 -6.73 0.32
C TYR A 161 14.14 -5.82 0.52
N PHE A 162 15.27 -6.44 0.85
CA PHE A 162 16.49 -5.75 1.22
C PHE A 162 17.68 -6.35 0.49
N PHE A 163 18.57 -5.50 0.04
CA PHE A 163 19.88 -5.87 -0.47
C PHE A 163 20.93 -5.31 0.49
N TRP A 164 21.72 -6.20 1.06
CA TRP A 164 22.74 -5.90 2.06
C TRP A 164 24.10 -6.08 1.42
N ARG A 165 24.95 -5.09 1.52
CA ARG A 165 26.30 -5.19 0.96
C ARG A 165 27.12 -6.20 1.74
N GLY A 166 27.78 -7.14 1.03
CA GLY A 166 28.55 -8.24 1.60
C GLY A 166 27.77 -9.55 1.70
N SER A 167 28.06 -10.38 2.70
CA SER A 167 27.57 -11.77 2.79
C SER A 167 26.49 -12.02 3.84
N ARG A 168 26.15 -11.04 4.65
CA ARG A 168 25.27 -11.23 5.81
C ARG A 168 24.00 -10.39 5.74
N ALA A 169 22.88 -11.01 6.14
CA ALA A 169 21.60 -10.36 6.31
C ALA A 169 21.22 -10.28 7.81
N PRO A 170 20.71 -9.16 8.32
CA PRO A 170 20.29 -9.04 9.71
C PRO A 170 19.05 -9.87 10.01
N ILE A 171 18.94 -10.30 11.25
CA ILE A 171 17.73 -10.88 11.84
C ILE A 171 16.91 -9.72 12.43
N PHE A 172 15.77 -9.42 11.83
CA PHE A 172 14.88 -8.38 12.31
C PHE A 172 14.08 -8.84 13.52
N LYS A 173 13.76 -7.91 14.39
CA LYS A 173 12.82 -8.19 15.47
C LYS A 173 11.41 -8.41 14.91
N TYR A 174 10.60 -9.12 15.68
CA TYR A 174 9.19 -9.30 15.40
C TYR A 174 8.37 -8.20 16.08
N TYR A 175 7.52 -7.56 15.30
CA TYR A 175 6.72 -6.43 15.75
C TYR A 175 5.35 -6.89 16.27
N LYS A 176 4.91 -6.25 17.34
CA LYS A 176 3.58 -6.40 17.93
C LYS A 176 3.19 -5.08 18.59
N THR A 177 3.25 -4.02 17.82
CA THR A 177 2.97 -2.66 18.30
C THR A 177 1.46 -2.45 18.36
N PRO A 178 0.89 -2.07 19.53
CA PRO A 178 -0.51 -1.70 19.61
C PRO A 178 -0.85 -0.55 18.66
N TRP A 179 -2.01 -0.61 18.05
CA TRP A 179 -2.52 0.48 17.20
C TRP A 179 -3.57 1.31 17.92
N GLN A 180 -3.67 2.58 17.57
CA GLN A 180 -4.80 3.41 17.91
C GLN A 180 -6.01 2.96 17.07
N LYS A 181 -7.19 2.90 17.67
CA LYS A 181 -8.42 2.60 16.91
C LYS A 181 -8.61 3.64 15.81
N ILE A 182 -9.09 3.18 14.65
CA ILE A 182 -9.26 4.08 13.51
C ILE A 182 -10.30 5.17 13.79
N GLU A 183 -11.33 4.83 14.55
CA GLU A 183 -12.34 5.79 15.01
C GLU A 183 -11.72 6.95 15.78
N ASP A 184 -10.83 6.66 16.74
CA ASP A 184 -10.12 7.69 17.52
C ASP A 184 -9.11 8.47 16.65
N LEU A 185 -8.45 7.78 15.73
CA LEU A 185 -7.45 8.40 14.85
C LEU A 185 -8.07 9.48 13.98
N ILE A 186 -9.22 9.21 13.34
CA ILE A 186 -9.83 10.15 12.40
C ILE A 186 -10.64 11.25 13.09
N THR A 187 -11.15 11.01 14.29
CA THR A 187 -11.88 12.04 15.06
C THR A 187 -10.95 13.04 15.74
N ASN A 188 -9.70 12.68 15.98
CA ASN A 188 -8.71 13.53 16.66
C ASN A 188 -7.82 14.34 15.70
N ILE A 189 -8.16 14.41 14.41
CA ILE A 189 -7.41 15.24 13.45
C ILE A 189 -7.68 16.71 13.74
N PRO A 190 -6.65 17.56 13.87
CA PRO A 190 -6.84 18.99 14.08
C PRO A 190 -7.68 19.64 12.97
N SER A 191 -8.60 20.50 13.33
CA SER A 191 -9.37 21.31 12.36
C SER A 191 -8.48 22.36 11.68
N GLY A 192 -8.93 22.86 10.53
CA GLY A 192 -8.26 23.94 9.79
C GLY A 192 -7.02 23.50 9.00
N LEU A 193 -6.75 22.21 8.92
CA LEU A 193 -5.70 21.68 8.05
C LEU A 193 -6.14 21.72 6.58
N THR A 194 -5.20 21.97 5.68
CA THR A 194 -5.42 21.82 4.24
C THR A 194 -6.02 20.44 3.96
N GLN A 195 -7.07 20.37 3.18
CA GLN A 195 -7.79 19.16 2.81
C GLN A 195 -8.55 18.44 3.96
N HIS A 196 -8.64 19.07 5.14
CA HIS A 196 -9.40 18.47 6.24
C HIS A 196 -10.90 18.34 5.89
N ASP A 197 -11.47 19.41 5.31
CA ASP A 197 -12.88 19.47 4.96
C ASP A 197 -13.20 18.97 3.54
N VAL A 198 -12.20 18.47 2.83
CA VAL A 198 -12.40 17.94 1.47
C VAL A 198 -12.91 16.52 1.56
N THR A 199 -14.17 16.32 1.23
CA THR A 199 -14.78 14.98 1.14
C THR A 199 -14.49 14.35 -0.21
N ASN A 200 -14.50 13.02 -0.27
CA ASN A 200 -14.25 12.28 -1.50
C ASN A 200 -15.31 12.52 -2.57
N LYS A 201 -16.57 12.59 -2.17
CA LYS A 201 -17.72 12.79 -3.07
C LYS A 201 -18.80 13.68 -2.47
N GLY A 202 -18.47 14.52 -1.52
CA GLY A 202 -19.47 15.22 -0.74
C GLY A 202 -20.14 14.30 0.29
N THR A 203 -21.23 14.79 0.84
CA THR A 203 -22.00 14.02 1.82
C THR A 203 -22.61 12.79 1.16
N PRO A 204 -22.53 11.64 1.78
CA PRO A 204 -23.08 10.41 1.23
C PRO A 204 -24.59 10.31 1.29
N SER A 205 -25.30 11.28 1.77
CA SER A 205 -26.74 11.22 1.98
C SER A 205 -27.56 10.93 0.70
N LYS A 206 -28.45 11.83 0.35
CA LYS A 206 -29.40 11.69 -0.76
C LYS A 206 -28.78 11.64 -2.17
N ASP A 207 -27.49 11.91 -2.32
CA ASP A 207 -26.80 11.85 -3.61
C ASP A 207 -26.10 10.48 -3.85
N ASP A 208 -26.10 9.59 -2.86
CA ASP A 208 -25.63 8.22 -3.05
C ASP A 208 -26.68 7.41 -3.83
N PRO A 209 -26.35 6.89 -5.02
CA PRO A 209 -27.32 6.19 -5.87
C PRO A 209 -27.96 4.97 -5.23
N TRP A 210 -27.18 4.22 -4.42
CA TRP A 210 -27.64 2.99 -3.76
C TRP A 210 -28.56 3.32 -2.60
N TYR A 211 -28.21 4.32 -1.82
CA TYR A 211 -29.06 4.82 -0.76
C TYR A 211 -30.38 5.37 -1.30
N ARG A 212 -30.33 6.15 -2.40
CA ARG A 212 -31.52 6.68 -3.05
C ARG A 212 -32.45 5.55 -3.53
N TYR A 213 -31.90 4.52 -4.16
CA TYR A 213 -32.68 3.37 -4.61
C TYR A 213 -33.42 2.72 -3.42
N VAL A 214 -32.72 2.49 -2.31
CA VAL A 214 -33.33 1.88 -1.12
C VAL A 214 -34.37 2.78 -0.50
N LEU A 215 -34.09 4.07 -0.40
CA LEU A 215 -35.02 5.06 0.17
C LEU A 215 -36.29 5.23 -0.68
N GLU A 216 -36.15 5.26 -2.00
CA GLU A 216 -37.25 5.56 -2.91
C GLU A 216 -38.08 4.31 -3.24
N GLU A 217 -37.48 3.14 -3.39
CA GLU A 217 -38.12 1.93 -3.91
C GLU A 217 -38.40 0.86 -2.83
N LEU A 218 -37.67 0.85 -1.72
CA LEU A 218 -37.74 -0.25 -0.78
C LEU A 218 -38.16 0.16 0.65
N GLU A 219 -37.59 1.22 1.19
CA GLU A 219 -37.76 1.56 2.61
C GLU A 219 -37.69 3.08 2.81
N GLY A 220 -38.83 3.73 2.65
CA GLY A 220 -38.98 5.15 2.92
C GLY A 220 -38.61 5.50 4.36
N GLY A 221 -37.85 6.59 4.53
CA GLY A 221 -37.42 7.06 5.85
C GLY A 221 -36.17 6.41 6.44
N ILE A 222 -35.51 5.45 5.74
CA ILE A 222 -34.21 4.94 6.16
C ILE A 222 -33.17 6.07 6.15
N THR A 223 -32.37 6.18 7.22
CA THR A 223 -31.26 7.11 7.26
C THR A 223 -30.07 6.56 6.48
N HIS A 224 -29.21 7.44 5.97
CA HIS A 224 -27.99 7.01 5.29
C HIS A 224 -27.09 6.17 6.20
N LYS A 225 -26.99 6.53 7.47
CA LYS A 225 -26.22 5.77 8.46
C LYS A 225 -26.80 4.37 8.70
N ASP A 226 -28.12 4.22 8.78
CA ASP A 226 -28.76 2.91 8.91
C ASP A 226 -28.54 2.07 7.68
N PHE A 227 -28.59 2.66 6.49
CA PHE A 227 -28.29 1.99 5.25
C PHE A 227 -26.86 1.42 5.25
N PHE A 228 -25.84 2.23 5.57
CA PHE A 228 -24.45 1.76 5.62
C PHE A 228 -24.22 0.74 6.74
N ASN A 229 -24.85 0.87 7.90
CA ASN A 229 -24.78 -0.14 8.95
C ASN A 229 -25.30 -1.51 8.48
N ARG A 230 -26.29 -1.53 7.62
CA ARG A 230 -26.82 -2.78 7.06
C ARG A 230 -25.90 -3.36 5.99
N ILE A 231 -25.31 -2.52 5.16
CA ILE A 231 -24.36 -2.93 4.13
C ILE A 231 -23.10 -3.51 4.75
N GLU A 232 -22.58 -2.93 5.83
CA GLU A 232 -21.40 -3.44 6.52
C GLU A 232 -21.53 -4.93 6.90
N LYS A 233 -22.74 -5.38 7.19
CA LYS A 233 -23.02 -6.78 7.54
C LYS A 233 -23.14 -7.70 6.33
N THR A 234 -23.15 -7.19 5.12
CA THR A 234 -23.49 -7.90 3.89
C THR A 234 -22.51 -7.71 2.75
N ASP A 235 -21.31 -7.22 3.02
CA ASP A 235 -20.24 -7.00 2.08
C ASP A 235 -20.42 -5.78 1.15
N ASN A 236 -21.60 -5.53 0.59
CA ASN A 236 -21.89 -4.32 -0.19
C ASN A 236 -23.41 -4.17 -0.46
N ALA A 237 -23.83 -3.01 -0.98
CA ALA A 237 -25.24 -2.71 -1.23
C ALA A 237 -25.88 -3.69 -2.22
N MET A 238 -25.16 -4.13 -3.25
CA MET A 238 -25.68 -5.06 -4.24
C MET A 238 -25.92 -6.45 -3.65
N ASP A 239 -24.97 -6.99 -2.89
CA ASP A 239 -25.12 -8.28 -2.24
C ASP A 239 -26.27 -8.28 -1.22
N TRP A 240 -26.49 -7.15 -0.54
CA TRP A 240 -27.60 -6.98 0.36
C TRP A 240 -28.95 -7.01 -0.38
N LEU A 241 -29.04 -6.33 -1.54
CA LEU A 241 -30.25 -6.33 -2.38
C LEU A 241 -30.53 -7.72 -2.98
N GLU A 242 -29.49 -8.41 -3.46
CA GLU A 242 -29.60 -9.78 -3.98
C GLU A 242 -30.14 -10.75 -2.93
N ARG A 243 -29.68 -10.67 -1.69
CA ARG A 243 -30.24 -11.47 -0.57
C ARG A 243 -31.72 -11.17 -0.30
N LYS A 244 -32.22 -10.03 -0.70
CA LYS A 244 -33.65 -9.67 -0.67
C LYS A 244 -34.40 -10.09 -1.94
N GLY A 245 -33.78 -10.84 -2.85
CA GLY A 245 -34.37 -11.28 -4.10
C GLY A 245 -34.47 -10.19 -5.17
N ILE A 246 -33.73 -9.08 -5.02
CA ILE A 246 -33.71 -7.98 -6.00
C ILE A 246 -32.55 -8.20 -6.94
N SER A 247 -32.86 -8.30 -8.25
CA SER A 247 -31.83 -8.63 -9.24
C SER A 247 -30.95 -7.40 -9.58
N TYR A 248 -29.70 -7.66 -9.98
CA TYR A 248 -28.81 -6.64 -10.50
C TYR A 248 -29.37 -5.90 -11.73
N LEU A 249 -30.22 -6.58 -12.52
CA LEU A 249 -30.83 -5.98 -13.71
C LEU A 249 -31.92 -4.97 -13.32
N ASP A 250 -32.73 -5.26 -12.31
CA ASP A 250 -33.79 -4.37 -11.85
C ASP A 250 -33.19 -3.10 -11.25
N VAL A 251 -32.17 -3.26 -10.38
CA VAL A 251 -31.43 -2.12 -9.83
C VAL A 251 -30.75 -1.33 -10.95
N GLY A 252 -30.12 -2.01 -11.90
CA GLY A 252 -29.48 -1.38 -13.06
C GLY A 252 -30.45 -0.57 -13.90
N LYS A 253 -31.64 -1.06 -14.14
CA LYS A 253 -32.69 -0.36 -14.87
C LYS A 253 -33.06 0.95 -14.16
N TRP A 254 -33.38 0.86 -12.87
CA TRP A 254 -33.68 2.08 -12.07
C TRP A 254 -32.52 3.07 -12.10
N MET A 255 -31.27 2.60 -11.99
CA MET A 255 -30.08 3.46 -12.05
C MET A 255 -30.00 4.20 -13.38
N GLY A 256 -30.25 3.54 -14.50
CA GLY A 256 -30.26 4.15 -15.83
C GLY A 256 -31.36 5.20 -15.97
N GLU A 257 -32.58 4.90 -15.53
CA GLU A 257 -33.74 5.80 -15.55
C GLU A 257 -33.51 7.05 -14.66
N ASN A 258 -32.69 6.96 -13.62
CA ASN A 258 -32.34 8.05 -12.72
C ASN A 258 -31.01 8.75 -13.07
N GLY A 259 -30.47 8.52 -14.25
CA GLY A 259 -29.29 9.25 -14.75
C GLY A 259 -27.94 8.63 -14.36
N TYR A 260 -27.91 7.42 -13.77
CA TYR A 260 -26.69 6.72 -13.36
C TYR A 260 -26.23 5.66 -14.37
N ALA A 261 -26.08 6.04 -15.65
CA ALA A 261 -25.75 5.13 -16.74
C ALA A 261 -24.52 4.26 -16.50
N ASN A 262 -23.49 4.79 -15.83
CA ASN A 262 -22.30 4.04 -15.48
C ASN A 262 -22.59 2.91 -14.48
N ILE A 263 -23.53 3.13 -13.55
CA ILE A 263 -23.94 2.11 -12.57
C ILE A 263 -24.82 1.07 -13.26
N GLU A 264 -25.70 1.47 -14.13
CA GLU A 264 -26.48 0.54 -14.98
C GLU A 264 -25.58 -0.40 -15.76
N ALA A 265 -24.60 0.16 -16.50
CA ALA A 265 -23.65 -0.66 -17.27
C ALA A 265 -22.84 -1.62 -16.37
N ARG A 266 -22.51 -1.18 -15.15
CA ARG A 266 -21.83 -2.03 -14.16
C ARG A 266 -22.73 -3.15 -13.68
N CYS A 267 -24.00 -2.88 -13.38
CA CYS A 267 -24.96 -3.88 -12.93
C CYS A 267 -25.16 -4.97 -14.01
N LYS A 268 -25.34 -4.58 -15.27
CA LYS A 268 -25.44 -5.51 -16.40
C LYS A 268 -24.20 -6.41 -16.50
N ARG A 269 -23.02 -5.82 -16.46
CA ARG A 269 -21.75 -6.57 -16.53
C ARG A 269 -21.56 -7.56 -15.36
N ILE A 270 -21.95 -7.17 -14.14
CA ILE A 270 -21.85 -8.04 -12.96
C ILE A 270 -22.86 -9.20 -13.10
N TYR A 271 -24.09 -8.91 -13.51
CA TYR A 271 -25.11 -9.93 -13.75
C TYR A 271 -24.63 -10.98 -14.75
N GLU A 272 -24.08 -10.57 -15.90
CA GLU A 272 -23.55 -11.50 -16.91
C GLU A 272 -22.39 -12.35 -16.36
N LYS A 273 -21.49 -11.73 -15.62
CA LYS A 273 -20.38 -12.47 -14.98
C LYS A 273 -20.89 -13.53 -14.01
N LEU A 274 -21.80 -13.19 -13.13
CA LEU A 274 -22.37 -14.13 -12.17
C LEU A 274 -23.14 -15.26 -12.87
N LYS A 275 -23.89 -14.94 -13.92
CA LYS A 275 -24.60 -15.92 -14.75
C LYS A 275 -23.64 -16.92 -15.39
N ASN A 276 -22.45 -16.50 -15.78
CA ASN A 276 -21.41 -17.34 -16.36
C ASN A 276 -20.55 -18.08 -15.31
N GLY A 277 -20.79 -17.87 -14.02
CA GLY A 277 -19.98 -18.45 -12.94
C GLY A 277 -18.65 -17.74 -12.71
N ASP A 278 -18.44 -16.55 -13.28
CA ASP A 278 -17.24 -15.77 -13.11
C ASP A 278 -17.16 -15.11 -11.73
N ASN A 279 -15.94 -14.92 -11.23
CA ASN A 279 -15.72 -14.15 -10.03
C ASN A 279 -15.92 -12.65 -10.27
N ILE A 280 -16.52 -11.98 -9.29
CA ILE A 280 -16.65 -10.53 -9.24
C ILE A 280 -15.83 -9.97 -8.06
N MET A 281 -15.24 -8.79 -8.28
CA MET A 281 -14.65 -8.05 -7.19
C MET A 281 -15.75 -7.33 -6.40
N ARG A 282 -15.97 -7.75 -5.17
CA ARG A 282 -16.85 -7.07 -4.22
C ARG A 282 -16.08 -5.95 -3.53
N ARG A 283 -16.69 -4.78 -3.47
CA ARG A 283 -16.15 -3.63 -2.72
C ARG A 283 -17.00 -3.44 -1.48
N LEU A 284 -16.36 -3.53 -0.34
CA LEU A 284 -16.98 -3.29 0.95
C LEU A 284 -17.16 -1.79 1.17
N THR A 285 -18.35 -1.40 1.62
CA THR A 285 -18.56 -0.10 2.24
C THR A 285 -18.59 -0.36 3.75
N THR A 286 -17.72 0.29 4.49
CA THR A 286 -17.55 0.02 5.91
C THR A 286 -17.62 1.29 6.75
N ILE A 287 -18.09 1.14 7.98
CA ILE A 287 -17.93 2.14 9.04
C ILE A 287 -16.75 1.68 9.87
N PRO A 288 -15.58 2.35 9.77
CA PRO A 288 -14.41 1.93 10.52
C PRO A 288 -14.59 2.17 12.02
N LYS A 289 -14.25 1.19 12.82
CA LYS A 289 -14.25 1.27 14.30
C LYS A 289 -12.84 1.06 14.84
N ASP A 290 -12.42 -0.18 14.93
CA ASP A 290 -11.10 -0.54 15.46
C ASP A 290 -10.02 -0.48 14.38
N TYR A 291 -10.25 -1.15 13.27
CA TYR A 291 -9.34 -1.21 12.12
C TYR A 291 -10.09 -1.45 10.82
N ILE A 292 -9.40 -1.32 9.69
CA ILE A 292 -9.94 -1.57 8.36
C ILE A 292 -9.12 -2.61 7.60
N GLY A 293 -9.69 -3.10 6.50
CA GLY A 293 -8.93 -3.80 5.47
C GLY A 293 -7.88 -2.89 4.81
N ALA A 294 -7.06 -3.46 3.94
CA ALA A 294 -6.07 -2.67 3.22
C ALA A 294 -6.76 -1.62 2.32
N PHE A 295 -6.27 -0.40 2.32
CA PHE A 295 -6.64 0.57 1.32
C PHE A 295 -6.21 0.09 -0.07
N VAL A 296 -7.18 -0.02 -0.99
CA VAL A 296 -6.95 -0.47 -2.36
C VAL A 296 -7.80 0.34 -3.33
N GLY A 297 -7.20 0.82 -4.42
CA GLY A 297 -7.90 1.61 -5.43
C GLY A 297 -8.66 2.81 -4.82
N HIS A 298 -9.97 2.84 -4.95
CA HIS A 298 -10.83 3.92 -4.44
C HIS A 298 -11.42 3.61 -3.04
N TYR A 299 -10.78 2.73 -2.28
CA TYR A 299 -11.29 2.28 -0.98
C TYR A 299 -11.65 3.40 0.01
N PRO A 300 -10.88 4.51 0.13
CA PRO A 300 -11.28 5.61 1.01
C PRO A 300 -12.67 6.18 0.73
N MET A 301 -13.12 6.15 -0.55
CA MET A 301 -14.47 6.58 -0.93
C MET A 301 -15.57 5.62 -0.47
N MET A 302 -15.22 4.51 0.15
CA MET A 302 -16.15 3.49 0.66
C MET A 302 -16.13 3.43 2.20
N LEU A 303 -15.38 4.32 2.85
CA LEU A 303 -15.37 4.46 4.30
C LEU A 303 -16.28 5.59 4.72
N THR A 304 -17.29 5.26 5.53
CA THR A 304 -18.16 6.24 6.17
C THR A 304 -17.53 6.69 7.49
N HIS A 305 -17.57 7.98 7.77
CA HIS A 305 -17.10 8.51 9.04
C HIS A 305 -17.91 7.90 10.21
N PRO A 306 -17.27 7.48 11.33
CA PRO A 306 -17.97 6.76 12.40
C PRO A 306 -19.07 7.59 13.10
N HIS A 307 -18.92 8.90 13.12
CA HIS A 307 -19.85 9.80 13.82
C HIS A 307 -20.66 10.68 12.88
N ASP A 308 -20.12 11.04 11.73
CA ASP A 308 -20.76 11.95 10.77
C ASP A 308 -21.39 11.16 9.61
N ASP A 309 -22.48 11.66 9.07
CA ASP A 309 -23.18 11.05 7.92
C ASP A 309 -22.50 11.42 6.60
N ARG A 310 -21.25 11.04 6.43
CA ARG A 310 -20.41 11.32 5.26
C ARG A 310 -19.31 10.26 5.09
N TYR A 311 -18.71 10.22 3.92
CA TYR A 311 -17.45 9.50 3.72
C TYR A 311 -16.30 10.22 4.44
N ILE A 312 -15.22 9.48 4.70
CA ILE A 312 -14.01 10.10 5.25
C ILE A 312 -13.41 11.10 4.24
N THR A 313 -12.72 12.10 4.75
CA THR A 313 -12.01 13.09 3.95
C THR A 313 -10.67 12.54 3.44
N TYR A 314 -10.07 13.24 2.48
CA TYR A 314 -8.71 12.93 2.03
C TYR A 314 -7.70 13.03 3.18
N ARG A 315 -7.88 14.02 4.06
CA ARG A 315 -7.00 14.20 5.23
C ARG A 315 -7.12 13.03 6.20
N GLU A 316 -8.32 12.55 6.47
CA GLU A 316 -8.55 11.38 7.30
C GLU A 316 -7.91 10.12 6.69
N ALA A 317 -8.06 9.92 5.38
CA ALA A 317 -7.41 8.82 4.67
C ALA A 317 -5.87 8.90 4.73
N MET A 318 -5.29 10.09 4.56
CA MET A 318 -3.84 10.31 4.69
C MET A 318 -3.36 10.03 6.12
N SER A 319 -4.12 10.42 7.13
CA SER A 319 -3.78 10.17 8.54
C SER A 319 -3.77 8.68 8.89
N ILE A 320 -4.70 7.89 8.31
CA ILE A 320 -4.69 6.42 8.45
C ILE A 320 -3.40 5.81 7.89
N MET A 321 -2.82 6.41 6.87
CA MET A 321 -1.55 5.99 6.27
C MET A 321 -0.33 6.58 6.99
N GLY A 322 -0.54 7.42 8.01
CA GLY A 322 0.51 8.05 8.79
C GLY A 322 1.22 9.21 8.08
N LEU A 323 0.64 9.75 7.02
CA LEU A 323 1.17 10.95 6.35
C LEU A 323 1.07 12.16 7.29
N PRO A 324 2.09 13.03 7.34
CA PRO A 324 2.10 14.21 8.21
C PRO A 324 0.94 15.16 7.93
N HIS A 325 0.57 15.96 8.93
CA HIS A 325 -0.54 16.91 8.80
C HIS A 325 -0.23 18.06 7.82
N ASP A 326 1.04 18.37 7.61
CA ASP A 326 1.53 19.33 6.62
C ASP A 326 1.76 18.73 5.22
N PHE A 327 1.55 17.43 5.07
CA PHE A 327 1.61 16.77 3.77
C PHE A 327 0.42 17.16 2.90
N GLU A 328 0.68 17.54 1.66
CA GLU A 328 -0.33 17.95 0.70
C GLU A 328 -0.51 16.91 -0.40
N LEU A 329 -1.74 16.43 -0.59
CA LEU A 329 -2.10 15.59 -1.73
C LEU A 329 -2.46 16.52 -2.91
N LEU A 330 -1.58 16.58 -3.89
CA LEU A 330 -1.79 17.37 -5.09
C LEU A 330 -2.96 16.79 -5.90
N ASN A 331 -3.87 17.65 -6.39
CA ASN A 331 -5.06 17.27 -7.13
C ASN A 331 -5.82 16.07 -6.51
N PRO A 332 -6.43 16.23 -5.33
CA PRO A 332 -6.97 15.10 -4.55
C PRO A 332 -7.98 14.24 -5.31
N LYS A 333 -8.81 14.83 -6.18
CA LYS A 333 -9.81 14.09 -6.98
C LYS A 333 -9.17 13.06 -7.92
N ALA A 334 -8.08 13.45 -8.57
CA ALA A 334 -7.37 12.56 -9.51
C ALA A 334 -6.47 11.56 -8.78
N ASN A 335 -5.88 11.97 -7.65
CA ASN A 335 -4.78 11.27 -7.01
C ASN A 335 -5.17 10.50 -5.74
N LEU A 336 -6.46 10.33 -5.47
CA LEU A 336 -6.94 9.58 -4.29
C LEU A 336 -6.31 8.18 -4.16
N ASN A 337 -6.16 7.48 -5.29
CA ASN A 337 -5.59 6.14 -5.31
C ASN A 337 -4.09 6.14 -4.95
N HIS A 338 -3.37 7.26 -5.03
CA HIS A 338 -1.99 7.34 -4.58
C HIS A 338 -1.89 7.12 -3.07
N ILE A 339 -2.88 7.59 -2.28
CA ILE A 339 -2.95 7.27 -0.84
C ILE A 339 -3.01 5.75 -0.64
N CYS A 340 -3.78 5.04 -1.46
CA CYS A 340 -3.94 3.59 -1.37
C CYS A 340 -2.69 2.81 -1.79
N GLN A 341 -1.88 3.37 -2.68
CA GLN A 341 -0.63 2.78 -3.14
C GLN A 341 0.53 3.05 -2.17
N ASN A 342 0.34 3.98 -1.24
CA ASN A 342 1.37 4.37 -0.29
C ASN A 342 1.76 3.23 0.66
N VAL A 343 3.01 3.25 1.09
CA VAL A 343 3.48 2.45 2.22
C VAL A 343 3.12 3.20 3.51
N PRO A 344 2.43 2.59 4.49
CA PRO A 344 2.17 3.26 5.75
C PRO A 344 3.48 3.70 6.42
N VAL A 345 3.55 4.98 6.79
CA VAL A 345 4.78 5.62 7.27
C VAL A 345 5.35 4.90 8.49
N THR A 346 4.51 4.48 9.43
CA THR A 346 4.96 3.77 10.64
C THR A 346 5.56 2.41 10.31
N THR A 347 4.93 1.64 9.39
CA THR A 347 5.48 0.35 8.95
C THR A 347 6.84 0.52 8.29
N ALA A 348 6.98 1.52 7.41
CA ALA A 348 8.25 1.85 6.77
C ALA A 348 9.30 2.32 7.78
N ALA A 349 8.90 3.08 8.81
CA ALA A 349 9.80 3.53 9.86
C ALA A 349 10.38 2.37 10.67
N ASP A 350 9.56 1.37 10.98
CA ASP A 350 10.04 0.18 11.68
C ASP A 350 11.06 -0.60 10.82
N MET A 351 10.79 -0.79 9.53
CA MET A 351 11.75 -1.43 8.62
C MET A 351 13.06 -0.64 8.51
N ALA A 352 12.97 0.68 8.37
CA ALA A 352 14.15 1.54 8.32
C ALA A 352 14.90 1.59 9.67
N SER A 353 14.20 1.41 10.79
CA SER A 353 14.84 1.28 12.11
C SER A 353 15.67 0.02 12.22
N GLU A 354 15.23 -1.10 11.64
CA GLU A 354 16.02 -2.33 11.57
C GLU A 354 17.30 -2.14 10.74
N ILE A 355 17.21 -1.43 9.61
CA ILE A 355 18.38 -1.04 8.80
C ILE A 355 19.37 -0.21 9.63
N LYS A 356 18.88 0.81 10.35
CA LYS A 356 19.69 1.63 11.21
C LYS A 356 20.40 0.83 12.30
N GLN A 357 19.66 -0.06 12.98
CA GLN A 357 20.21 -0.96 14.00
C GLN A 357 21.30 -1.89 13.44
N TRP A 358 21.13 -2.36 12.21
CA TRP A 358 22.13 -3.13 11.51
C TRP A 358 23.40 -2.34 11.23
N LEU A 359 23.27 -1.16 10.65
CA LEU A 359 24.42 -0.30 10.33
C LEU A 359 25.17 0.18 11.58
N GLU A 360 24.49 0.24 12.72
CA GLU A 360 25.08 0.53 14.04
C GLU A 360 25.64 -0.71 14.73
N GLY A 361 25.63 -1.89 14.09
CA GLY A 361 26.15 -3.14 14.64
C GLY A 361 25.33 -3.73 15.81
N LYS A 362 24.03 -3.39 15.87
CA LYS A 362 23.12 -3.78 16.95
C LYS A 362 22.16 -4.92 16.57
N ARG A 363 22.40 -5.62 15.47
CA ARG A 363 21.58 -6.73 15.01
C ARG A 363 22.43 -7.98 14.81
N ASP A 364 21.91 -9.10 15.28
CA ASP A 364 22.40 -10.42 14.88
C ASP A 364 22.15 -10.62 13.38
N SER A 365 22.91 -11.50 12.78
CA SER A 365 22.84 -11.73 11.34
C SER A 365 23.14 -13.17 10.97
N VAL A 366 22.66 -13.56 9.80
CA VAL A 366 22.91 -14.86 9.18
C VAL A 366 23.72 -14.69 7.91
N ASP A 367 24.47 -15.72 7.54
CA ASP A 367 25.07 -15.81 6.20
C ASP A 367 23.95 -16.03 5.17
N ALA A 368 23.91 -15.20 4.16
CA ALA A 368 22.91 -15.23 3.09
C ALA A 368 23.54 -15.28 1.69
N THR A 369 24.83 -15.67 1.59
CA THR A 369 25.60 -15.67 0.35
C THR A 369 24.94 -16.51 -0.76
N ASP A 370 24.41 -17.68 -0.42
CA ASP A 370 23.83 -18.62 -1.38
C ASP A 370 22.31 -18.78 -1.25
N ARG A 371 21.69 -17.98 -0.43
CA ARG A 371 20.25 -18.06 -0.16
C ARG A 371 19.61 -16.70 0.05
N ILE A 372 18.31 -16.63 -0.17
CA ILE A 372 17.49 -15.50 0.25
C ILE A 372 17.00 -15.77 1.67
N TYR A 373 17.30 -14.85 2.59
CA TYR A 373 16.82 -14.97 3.96
C TYR A 373 15.41 -14.42 4.10
N LEU A 374 14.48 -15.25 4.56
CA LEU A 374 13.07 -14.88 4.72
C LEU A 374 12.64 -14.87 6.18
N GLN A 375 12.00 -13.81 6.60
CA GLN A 375 11.30 -13.72 7.87
C GLN A 375 9.80 -13.41 7.66
N TYR A 376 8.97 -14.00 8.52
CA TYR A 376 7.54 -13.75 8.57
C TYR A 376 7.14 -13.13 9.91
N ASN A 377 6.42 -12.02 9.85
CA ASN A 377 5.68 -11.44 10.97
C ASN A 377 4.23 -11.25 10.54
N HIS A 378 3.37 -12.24 10.76
CA HIS A 378 2.03 -12.30 10.17
C HIS A 378 0.89 -12.46 11.18
N SER A 379 1.19 -12.59 12.47
CA SER A 379 0.19 -12.73 13.53
C SER A 379 0.54 -11.85 14.72
N GLU A 380 -0.44 -11.09 15.22
CA GLU A 380 -0.30 -10.29 16.43
C GLU A 380 -0.16 -11.14 17.71
N THR A 381 -0.55 -12.42 17.64
CA THR A 381 -0.36 -13.39 18.73
C THR A 381 0.97 -14.13 18.65
N GLN A 382 1.71 -13.94 17.57
CA GLN A 382 2.97 -14.62 17.34
C GLN A 382 4.04 -14.11 18.31
N ASP A 383 4.63 -15.03 19.06
CA ASP A 383 5.80 -14.76 19.90
C ASP A 383 7.07 -14.93 19.07
N PHE A 384 8.15 -14.29 19.51
CA PHE A 384 9.48 -14.45 18.92
C PHE A 384 9.91 -15.94 18.83
N ARG A 385 9.54 -16.73 19.82
CA ARG A 385 9.84 -18.17 19.90
C ARG A 385 9.08 -19.02 18.88
N ASP A 386 7.96 -18.52 18.38
CA ASP A 386 7.10 -19.22 17.43
C ASP A 386 7.44 -18.88 15.97
N MET A 387 8.39 -17.97 15.78
CA MET A 387 8.84 -17.59 14.45
C MET A 387 9.80 -18.65 13.91
N VAL A 388 9.34 -19.33 12.91
CA VAL A 388 10.18 -20.30 12.19
C VAL A 388 11.10 -19.52 11.25
N GLU A 389 12.38 -19.52 11.53
CA GLU A 389 13.38 -19.18 10.52
C GLU A 389 13.26 -20.18 9.37
N VAL A 390 12.91 -19.70 8.20
CA VAL A 390 12.88 -20.57 7.03
C VAL A 390 14.32 -20.75 6.56
N GLU A 391 15.02 -21.64 7.23
CA GLU A 391 16.31 -22.15 6.77
C GLU A 391 16.08 -23.08 5.59
N LYS A 392 15.87 -22.57 4.40
CA LYS A 392 15.86 -23.40 3.21
C LYS A 392 16.90 -22.91 2.24
N SER A 393 17.80 -23.81 1.91
CA SER A 393 18.90 -23.59 0.95
C SER A 393 18.45 -23.42 -0.50
N SER A 394 17.16 -23.57 -0.79
CA SER A 394 16.61 -23.39 -2.14
C SER A 394 15.30 -22.61 -2.14
N LEU A 395 15.11 -21.80 -3.16
CA LEU A 395 13.85 -21.08 -3.42
C LEU A 395 12.64 -22.02 -3.59
N GLU A 396 12.84 -23.26 -3.96
CA GLU A 396 11.76 -24.23 -4.16
C GLU A 396 10.99 -24.53 -2.88
N GLY A 397 11.67 -24.59 -1.75
CA GLY A 397 11.03 -24.76 -0.46
C GLY A 397 10.36 -23.47 0.08
N PHE A 398 10.66 -22.32 -0.53
CA PHE A 398 10.16 -21.04 -0.12
C PHE A 398 8.80 -20.71 -0.74
N PHE A 399 8.54 -21.25 -1.93
CA PHE A 399 7.32 -20.99 -2.70
C PHE A 399 6.33 -22.18 -2.70
N SER A 400 6.63 -23.25 -2.00
CA SER A 400 5.71 -24.37 -1.77
C SER A 400 4.65 -23.98 -0.73
#